data_f66557cf6af3cfe0f1b1462297d1258d
#
_entry.id   f66557cf6af3cfe0f1b1462297d1258d
#
_cell.length_a   1.000
_cell.length_b   1.000
_cell.length_c   1.000
_cell.angle_alpha   90.00
_cell.angle_beta   90.00
_cell.angle_gamma   90.00
#
_symmetry.space_group_name_H-M   'P 1'
#
loop_
_entity.id
_entity.type
_entity.pdbx_description
1 polymer ?
#
loop_
_entity_poly.entity_id
_entity_poly.type
_entity_poly.pdbx_seq_one_letter_code
_entity_poly.pdbx_strand_id
1 'polypeptide(L)'
;MTEPSTPAHLPEPQRERPRNWLPSLIWLIPIVAAVVGLTLVVKIVLERGPLITISFISAEGLEAGKTKVKYKDVDIGQVQSITLSKDRSHVVTTVQLTKEAESFTADDTRFWVVRPRVAASGVSGLNTLFSGAYIGADAGKSDDTKKEFAGLEQPPIITRDTSGKQFVLHAADLGSLDIGSPVFFRR
;
A
#
# COMPACT_ATOMS: atom_id res chain seq x y z
N MET A 1 66.87 -48.69 -61.58
CA MET A 1 66.84 -48.64 -60.09
C MET A 1 66.27 -47.28 -59.73
N THR A 2 64.99 -47.23 -59.43
CA THR A 2 64.28 -46.01 -59.05
C THR A 2 63.99 -46.12 -57.50
N GLU A 3 64.60 -45.23 -56.75
CA GLU A 3 64.39 -45.12 -55.34
C GLU A 3 62.95 -44.62 -55.07
N PRO A 4 62.26 -45.20 -54.03
CA PRO A 4 60.95 -44.69 -53.64
C PRO A 4 61.12 -43.45 -52.77
N SER A 5 60.46 -42.33 -53.17
CA SER A 5 60.38 -41.09 -52.45
C SER A 5 59.59 -41.27 -51.14
N THR A 6 60.23 -40.99 -50.01
CA THR A 6 59.60 -40.98 -48.67
C THR A 6 58.55 -39.88 -48.66
N PRO A 7 57.30 -40.16 -48.24
CA PRO A 7 56.26 -39.17 -48.10
C PRO A 7 56.64 -38.15 -47.02
N ALA A 8 56.56 -36.86 -47.34
CA ALA A 8 56.78 -35.76 -46.42
C ALA A 8 55.78 -35.83 -45.28
N HIS A 9 56.28 -35.94 -44.05
CA HIS A 9 55.49 -35.93 -42.85
C HIS A 9 54.90 -34.52 -42.65
N LEU A 10 53.60 -34.39 -42.88
CA LEU A 10 52.89 -33.17 -42.64
C LEU A 10 52.69 -32.99 -41.10
N PRO A 11 52.99 -31.82 -40.53
CA PRO A 11 52.82 -31.59 -39.09
C PRO A 11 51.35 -31.65 -38.74
N GLU A 12 51.01 -32.47 -37.71
CA GLU A 12 49.66 -32.58 -37.17
C GLU A 12 49.20 -31.19 -36.64
N PRO A 13 47.96 -30.79 -36.95
CA PRO A 13 47.43 -29.54 -36.44
C PRO A 13 47.26 -29.63 -34.91
N GLN A 14 48.08 -28.89 -34.15
CA GLN A 14 47.94 -28.77 -32.70
C GLN A 14 46.72 -27.90 -32.41
N ARG A 15 45.64 -28.50 -31.93
CA ARG A 15 44.51 -27.80 -31.36
C ARG A 15 44.95 -27.19 -30.02
N GLU A 16 45.34 -25.92 -30.04
CA GLU A 16 45.42 -25.16 -28.82
C GLU A 16 44.01 -25.08 -28.20
N ARG A 17 43.78 -25.72 -27.06
CA ARG A 17 42.56 -25.54 -26.27
C ARG A 17 42.64 -24.16 -25.63
N PRO A 18 41.76 -23.21 -25.97
CA PRO A 18 41.73 -21.94 -25.28
C PRO A 18 41.35 -22.22 -23.83
N ARG A 19 42.31 -22.03 -22.91
CA ARG A 19 42.06 -22.10 -21.44
C ARG A 19 41.40 -20.82 -20.96
N ASN A 20 40.23 -20.51 -21.55
CA ASN A 20 39.43 -19.36 -21.13
C ASN A 20 38.55 -19.79 -19.94
N TRP A 21 39.12 -19.84 -18.75
CA TRP A 21 38.39 -20.06 -17.53
C TRP A 21 37.74 -18.75 -16.98
N LEU A 22 37.89 -17.65 -17.71
CA LEU A 22 37.20 -16.41 -17.44
C LEU A 22 35.85 -16.48 -18.17
N PRO A 23 34.71 -16.29 -17.45
CA PRO A 23 33.43 -16.20 -18.12
C PRO A 23 33.53 -15.13 -19.19
N SER A 24 33.10 -15.46 -20.39
CA SER A 24 33.11 -14.51 -21.53
C SER A 24 32.45 -13.20 -21.07
N LEU A 25 33.01 -12.05 -21.45
CA LEU A 25 32.52 -10.72 -21.10
C LEU A 25 31.01 -10.56 -21.43
N ILE A 26 30.51 -11.38 -22.35
CA ILE A 26 29.09 -11.48 -22.73
C ILE A 26 28.21 -11.88 -21.50
N TRP A 27 28.70 -12.67 -20.55
CA TRP A 27 27.97 -13.05 -19.36
C TRP A 27 27.85 -11.94 -18.30
N LEU A 28 28.62 -10.87 -18.47
CA LEU A 28 28.53 -9.70 -17.57
C LEU A 28 27.17 -9.03 -17.66
N ILE A 29 26.60 -8.92 -18.86
CA ILE A 29 25.30 -8.25 -19.09
C ILE A 29 24.17 -8.97 -18.34
N PRO A 30 23.95 -10.30 -18.51
CA PRO A 30 22.90 -11.00 -17.77
C PRO A 30 23.13 -11.03 -16.26
N ILE A 31 24.40 -11.09 -15.81
CA ILE A 31 24.71 -11.04 -14.37
C ILE A 31 24.35 -9.68 -13.79
N VAL A 32 24.73 -8.58 -14.43
CA VAL A 32 24.37 -7.22 -13.99
C VAL A 32 22.87 -7.04 -13.99
N ALA A 33 22.17 -7.50 -15.04
CA ALA A 33 20.72 -7.43 -15.10
C ALA A 33 20.06 -8.24 -13.96
N ALA A 34 20.57 -9.44 -13.66
CA ALA A 34 20.09 -10.25 -12.56
C ALA A 34 20.33 -9.59 -11.20
N VAL A 35 21.49 -8.97 -10.97
CA VAL A 35 21.80 -8.25 -9.72
C VAL A 35 20.90 -7.04 -9.57
N VAL A 36 20.69 -6.26 -10.61
CA VAL A 36 19.78 -5.11 -10.58
C VAL A 36 18.35 -5.58 -10.31
N GLY A 37 17.88 -6.60 -11.03
CA GLY A 37 16.56 -7.18 -10.79
C GLY A 37 16.37 -7.68 -9.37
N LEU A 38 17.35 -8.41 -8.84
CA LEU A 38 17.32 -8.92 -7.45
C LEU A 38 17.30 -7.76 -6.44
N THR A 39 18.12 -6.73 -6.66
CA THR A 39 18.15 -5.54 -5.78
C THR A 39 16.80 -4.84 -5.74
N LEU A 40 16.13 -4.68 -6.89
CA LEU A 40 14.79 -4.09 -6.95
C LEU A 40 13.75 -4.94 -6.22
N VAL A 41 13.78 -6.26 -6.40
CA VAL A 41 12.86 -7.18 -5.68
C VAL A 41 13.09 -7.10 -4.17
N VAL A 42 14.33 -7.15 -3.71
CA VAL A 42 14.68 -7.03 -2.28
C VAL A 42 14.20 -5.68 -1.74
N LYS A 43 14.41 -4.59 -2.46
CA LYS A 43 13.94 -3.26 -2.06
C LYS A 43 12.42 -3.24 -1.88
N ILE A 44 11.65 -3.73 -2.86
CA ILE A 44 10.19 -3.80 -2.80
C ILE A 44 9.71 -4.62 -1.59
N VAL A 45 10.37 -5.74 -1.28
CA VAL A 45 10.00 -6.58 -0.14
C VAL A 45 10.33 -5.90 1.19
N LEU A 46 11.46 -5.22 1.29
CA LEU A 46 11.89 -4.53 2.51
C LEU A 46 11.08 -3.26 2.81
N GLU A 47 10.47 -2.64 1.81
CA GLU A 47 9.61 -1.46 1.96
C GLU A 47 8.16 -1.82 2.33
N ARG A 48 7.79 -3.10 2.32
CA ARG A 48 6.48 -3.54 2.78
C ARG A 48 6.39 -3.43 4.30
N GLY A 49 5.37 -2.73 4.77
CA GLY A 49 5.00 -2.66 6.17
C GLY A 49 4.07 -3.80 6.60
N PRO A 50 3.35 -3.65 7.69
CA PRO A 50 2.44 -4.65 8.19
C PRO A 50 1.19 -4.79 7.29
N LEU A 51 0.63 -6.01 7.32
CA LEU A 51 -0.65 -6.34 6.72
C LEU A 51 -1.72 -6.21 7.80
N ILE A 52 -2.76 -5.44 7.52
CA ILE A 52 -3.92 -5.28 8.40
C ILE A 52 -5.21 -5.67 7.68
N THR A 53 -6.21 -5.98 8.45
CA THR A 53 -7.56 -6.32 7.98
C THR A 53 -8.55 -5.33 8.56
N ILE A 54 -9.39 -4.75 7.70
CA ILE A 54 -10.41 -3.79 8.10
C ILE A 54 -11.77 -4.32 7.66
N SER A 55 -12.70 -4.42 8.61
CA SER A 55 -14.08 -4.85 8.35
C SER A 55 -14.99 -3.64 8.16
N PHE A 56 -15.67 -3.54 7.01
CA PHE A 56 -16.67 -2.50 6.70
C PHE A 56 -18.03 -3.13 6.44
N ILE A 57 -19.10 -2.38 6.63
CA ILE A 57 -20.46 -2.83 6.28
C ILE A 57 -20.59 -2.97 4.76
N SER A 58 -19.94 -2.07 4.00
CA SER A 58 -19.96 -2.07 2.54
C SER A 58 -18.61 -1.69 1.95
N ALA A 59 -18.21 -2.37 0.87
CA ALA A 59 -17.01 -2.04 0.08
C ALA A 59 -17.31 -1.13 -1.12
N GLU A 60 -18.45 -0.45 -1.13
CA GLU A 60 -18.82 0.42 -2.25
C GLU A 60 -17.72 1.43 -2.57
N GLY A 61 -17.29 1.46 -3.82
CA GLY A 61 -16.22 2.33 -4.32
C GLY A 61 -14.80 1.84 -3.98
N LEU A 62 -14.62 0.75 -3.23
CA LEU A 62 -13.32 0.18 -2.98
C LEU A 62 -12.94 -0.82 -4.08
N GLU A 63 -11.70 -0.75 -4.55
CA GLU A 63 -11.14 -1.64 -5.57
C GLU A 63 -9.83 -2.25 -5.07
N ALA A 64 -9.72 -3.58 -5.12
CA ALA A 64 -8.48 -4.29 -4.80
C ALA A 64 -7.36 -3.89 -5.78
N GLY A 65 -6.17 -3.64 -5.26
CA GLY A 65 -5.01 -3.22 -6.05
C GLY A 65 -5.02 -1.75 -6.47
N LYS A 66 -6.10 -0.98 -6.24
CA LYS A 66 -6.19 0.44 -6.62
C LYS A 66 -6.45 1.36 -5.45
N THR A 67 -7.41 1.02 -4.59
CA THR A 67 -7.79 1.88 -3.47
C THR A 67 -6.62 2.10 -2.53
N LYS A 68 -6.32 3.37 -2.25
CA LYS A 68 -5.26 3.79 -1.34
C LYS A 68 -5.78 3.97 0.07
N VAL A 69 -4.91 3.80 1.05
CA VAL A 69 -5.13 4.26 2.42
C VAL A 69 -4.36 5.55 2.61
N LYS A 70 -5.03 6.60 3.10
CA LYS A 70 -4.46 7.94 3.23
C LYS A 70 -4.57 8.48 4.65
N TYR A 71 -3.52 9.15 5.05
CA TYR A 71 -3.49 10.00 6.24
C TYR A 71 -3.01 11.39 5.86
N LYS A 72 -3.83 12.42 6.09
CA LYS A 72 -3.53 13.81 5.66
C LYS A 72 -3.11 13.91 4.19
N ASP A 73 -3.84 13.23 3.30
CA ASP A 73 -3.58 13.13 1.86
C ASP A 73 -2.27 12.42 1.45
N VAL A 74 -1.51 11.87 2.40
CA VAL A 74 -0.33 11.04 2.12
C VAL A 74 -0.75 9.58 2.01
N ASP A 75 -0.27 8.89 0.98
CA ASP A 75 -0.51 7.45 0.80
C ASP A 75 0.30 6.67 1.84
N ILE A 76 -0.37 5.96 2.74
CA ILE A 76 0.22 5.14 3.80
C ILE A 76 -0.02 3.64 3.59
N GLY A 77 -0.76 3.27 2.57
CA GLY A 77 -1.07 1.87 2.26
C GLY A 77 -1.96 1.71 1.05
N GLN A 78 -2.25 0.45 0.72
CA GLN A 78 -3.07 0.07 -0.42
C GLN A 78 -3.89 -1.17 -0.11
N VAL A 79 -5.13 -1.19 -0.59
CA VAL A 79 -6.01 -2.37 -0.52
C VAL A 79 -5.45 -3.47 -1.42
N GLN A 80 -5.20 -4.64 -0.82
CA GLN A 80 -4.71 -5.82 -1.53
C GLN A 80 -5.86 -6.70 -2.02
N SER A 81 -6.82 -6.95 -1.14
CA SER A 81 -7.97 -7.80 -1.44
C SER A 81 -9.22 -7.34 -0.69
N ILE A 82 -10.36 -7.66 -1.26
CA ILE A 82 -11.68 -7.41 -0.69
C ILE A 82 -12.44 -8.72 -0.76
N THR A 83 -12.93 -9.19 0.39
CA THR A 83 -13.66 -10.44 0.51
C THR A 83 -14.91 -10.26 1.36
N LEU A 84 -15.93 -11.07 1.13
CA LEU A 84 -17.11 -11.08 1.98
C LEU A 84 -16.84 -11.96 3.21
N SER A 85 -17.30 -11.52 4.38
CA SER A 85 -17.22 -12.33 5.60
C SER A 85 -18.03 -13.63 5.45
N LYS A 86 -17.70 -14.65 6.24
CA LYS A 86 -18.36 -15.97 6.17
C LYS A 86 -19.86 -15.88 6.45
N ASP A 87 -20.27 -15.00 7.35
CA ASP A 87 -21.66 -14.75 7.73
C ASP A 87 -22.38 -13.77 6.78
N ARG A 88 -21.65 -13.24 5.77
CA ARG A 88 -22.13 -12.26 4.78
C ARG A 88 -22.64 -10.95 5.38
N SER A 89 -22.30 -10.64 6.63
CA SER A 89 -22.76 -9.43 7.33
C SER A 89 -21.89 -8.22 7.03
N HIS A 90 -20.62 -8.43 6.65
CA HIS A 90 -19.64 -7.36 6.41
C HIS A 90 -18.62 -7.75 5.35
N VAL A 91 -17.88 -6.78 4.88
CA VAL A 91 -16.80 -6.94 3.94
C VAL A 91 -15.47 -6.83 4.66
N VAL A 92 -14.59 -7.78 4.40
CA VAL A 92 -13.24 -7.85 4.95
C VAL A 92 -12.26 -7.35 3.92
N THR A 93 -11.60 -6.23 4.20
CA THR A 93 -10.64 -5.59 3.33
C THR A 93 -9.23 -5.79 3.88
N THR A 94 -8.37 -6.46 3.14
CA THR A 94 -6.95 -6.63 3.49
C THR A 94 -6.15 -5.48 2.91
N VAL A 95 -5.38 -4.82 3.75
CA VAL A 95 -4.59 -3.63 3.42
C VAL A 95 -3.12 -3.89 3.71
N GLN A 96 -2.27 -3.60 2.74
CA GLN A 96 -0.83 -3.52 2.90
C GLN A 96 -0.45 -2.09 3.26
N LEU A 97 0.05 -1.87 4.45
CA LEU A 97 0.63 -0.58 4.85
C LEU A 97 2.05 -0.44 4.31
N THR A 98 2.55 0.79 4.24
CA THR A 98 3.98 1.06 4.05
C THR A 98 4.72 0.84 5.37
N LYS A 99 6.04 0.71 5.32
CA LYS A 99 6.85 0.52 6.52
C LYS A 99 6.75 1.71 7.48
N GLU A 100 6.69 2.92 6.93
CA GLU A 100 6.56 4.16 7.69
C GLU A 100 5.20 4.29 8.40
N ALA A 101 4.22 3.49 7.95
CA ALA A 101 2.88 3.47 8.51
C ALA A 101 2.67 2.39 9.59
N GLU A 102 3.73 1.81 10.13
CA GLU A 102 3.65 0.81 11.19
C GLU A 102 2.91 1.33 12.44
N SER A 103 3.05 2.61 12.77
CA SER A 103 2.32 3.25 13.87
C SER A 103 0.81 3.22 13.73
N PHE A 104 0.28 3.01 12.52
CA PHE A 104 -1.16 2.85 12.29
C PHE A 104 -1.69 1.46 12.66
N THR A 105 -0.86 0.57 13.19
CA THR A 105 -1.29 -0.69 13.79
C THR A 105 -1.72 -0.54 15.25
N ALA A 106 -1.59 0.64 15.86
CA ALA A 106 -2.10 0.91 17.20
C ALA A 106 -3.58 0.50 17.30
N ASP A 107 -3.98 -0.15 18.39
CA ASP A 107 -5.30 -0.79 18.55
C ASP A 107 -6.46 0.20 18.49
N ASP A 108 -6.22 1.46 18.82
CA ASP A 108 -7.16 2.56 18.79
C ASP A 108 -7.15 3.37 17.47
N THR A 109 -6.37 2.95 16.45
CA THR A 109 -6.40 3.54 15.11
C THR A 109 -7.79 3.40 14.48
N ARG A 110 -8.24 4.45 13.80
CA ARG A 110 -9.55 4.49 13.14
C ARG A 110 -9.38 4.56 11.63
N PHE A 111 -10.20 3.80 10.92
CA PHE A 111 -10.26 3.78 9.46
C PHE A 111 -11.69 4.00 9.00
N TRP A 112 -11.89 4.72 7.89
CA TRP A 112 -13.20 4.95 7.28
C TRP A 112 -13.08 5.07 5.78
N VAL A 113 -14.18 4.83 5.04
CA VAL A 113 -14.21 5.00 3.60
C VAL A 113 -14.61 6.44 3.26
N VAL A 114 -13.77 7.13 2.50
CA VAL A 114 -14.08 8.44 1.93
C VAL A 114 -14.59 8.25 0.52
N ARG A 115 -15.84 8.64 0.31
CA ARG A 115 -16.54 8.57 -0.98
C ARG A 115 -16.97 9.96 -1.42
N PRO A 116 -17.09 10.22 -2.73
CA PRO A 116 -17.72 11.45 -3.19
C PRO A 116 -19.18 11.49 -2.71
N ARG A 117 -19.56 12.56 -2.06
CA ARG A 117 -20.94 12.80 -1.63
C ARG A 117 -21.44 14.10 -2.20
N VAL A 118 -22.59 14.05 -2.85
CA VAL A 118 -23.34 15.22 -3.29
C VAL A 118 -24.52 15.38 -2.34
N ALA A 119 -24.49 16.40 -1.50
CA ALA A 119 -25.58 16.73 -0.59
C ALA A 119 -26.19 18.08 -1.00
N ALA A 120 -27.44 18.34 -0.61
CA ALA A 120 -28.10 19.62 -0.87
C ALA A 120 -27.35 20.82 -0.24
N SER A 121 -26.54 20.57 0.79
CA SER A 121 -25.67 21.55 1.47
C SER A 121 -24.31 21.79 0.79
N GLY A 122 -24.02 21.07 -0.29
CA GLY A 122 -22.75 21.19 -1.03
C GLY A 122 -22.17 19.87 -1.48
N VAL A 123 -21.07 19.93 -2.21
CA VAL A 123 -20.31 18.76 -2.66
C VAL A 123 -19.11 18.56 -1.74
N SER A 124 -19.01 17.40 -1.10
CA SER A 124 -17.85 17.01 -0.32
C SER A 124 -17.08 15.87 -1.02
N GLY A 125 -15.79 15.76 -0.76
CA GLY A 125 -14.96 14.72 -1.36
C GLY A 125 -14.66 14.94 -2.85
N LEU A 126 -14.57 16.19 -3.33
CA LEU A 126 -14.24 16.51 -4.73
C LEU A 126 -12.97 15.82 -5.23
N ASN A 127 -11.99 15.63 -4.35
CA ASN A 127 -10.75 14.91 -4.66
C ASN A 127 -11.00 13.46 -5.06
N THR A 128 -12.13 12.86 -4.63
CA THR A 128 -12.47 11.47 -4.96
C THR A 128 -13.11 11.33 -6.35
N LEU A 129 -13.53 12.42 -6.99
CA LEU A 129 -14.07 12.38 -8.36
C LEU A 129 -13.00 11.97 -9.38
N PHE A 130 -11.75 12.35 -9.14
CA PHE A 130 -10.63 12.01 -10.01
C PHE A 130 -9.82 10.82 -9.54
N SER A 131 -9.72 10.61 -8.22
CA SER A 131 -8.88 9.55 -7.63
C SER A 131 -9.65 8.31 -7.18
N GLY A 132 -10.98 8.32 -7.26
CA GLY A 132 -11.83 7.27 -6.71
C GLY A 132 -11.96 7.33 -5.19
N ALA A 133 -12.73 6.41 -4.59
CA ALA A 133 -12.83 6.29 -3.14
C ALA A 133 -11.48 5.87 -2.54
N TYR A 134 -11.21 6.32 -1.33
CA TYR A 134 -10.02 5.91 -0.57
C TYR A 134 -10.39 5.63 0.89
N ILE A 135 -9.51 4.93 1.59
CA ILE A 135 -9.65 4.71 3.02
C ILE A 135 -8.89 5.81 3.76
N GLY A 136 -9.61 6.61 4.54
CA GLY A 136 -9.01 7.57 5.46
C GLY A 136 -8.56 6.87 6.73
N ALA A 137 -7.46 7.32 7.31
CA ALA A 137 -6.94 6.82 8.57
C ALA A 137 -6.75 7.96 9.59
N ASP A 138 -6.86 7.64 10.88
CA ASP A 138 -6.53 8.51 11.99
C ASP A 138 -5.71 7.72 12.98
N ALA A 139 -4.43 8.11 13.15
CA ALA A 139 -3.46 7.37 13.92
C ALA A 139 -3.87 7.23 15.39
N GLY A 140 -3.78 6.03 15.92
CA GLY A 140 -3.92 5.76 17.33
C GLY A 140 -2.74 6.31 18.15
N LYS A 141 -2.90 6.28 19.47
CA LYS A 141 -1.86 6.66 20.43
C LYS A 141 -1.51 5.53 21.40
N SER A 142 -2.19 4.39 21.26
CA SER A 142 -1.96 3.21 22.09
C SER A 142 -0.62 2.56 21.75
N ASP A 143 0.07 2.04 22.75
CA ASP A 143 1.25 1.21 22.58
C ASP A 143 0.89 -0.23 22.16
N ASP A 144 -0.36 -0.64 22.40
CA ASP A 144 -0.87 -1.94 21.96
C ASP A 144 -1.15 -1.92 20.45
N THR A 145 -0.80 -3.00 19.78
CA THR A 145 -1.00 -3.15 18.34
C THR A 145 -1.97 -4.27 18.01
N LYS A 146 -2.73 -4.11 16.92
CA LYS A 146 -3.59 -5.14 16.36
C LYS A 146 -3.52 -5.17 14.85
N LYS A 147 -4.01 -6.27 14.27
CA LYS A 147 -4.06 -6.46 12.82
C LYS A 147 -5.48 -6.43 12.26
N GLU A 148 -6.48 -6.46 13.12
CA GLU A 148 -7.88 -6.49 12.74
C GLU A 148 -8.59 -5.24 13.29
N PHE A 149 -9.22 -4.50 12.40
CA PHE A 149 -9.91 -3.25 12.71
C PHE A 149 -11.35 -3.29 12.25
N ALA A 150 -12.23 -2.61 13.00
CA ALA A 150 -13.56 -2.27 12.53
C ALA A 150 -13.50 -0.90 11.86
N GLY A 151 -13.87 -0.83 10.60
CA GLY A 151 -13.97 0.42 9.86
C GLY A 151 -15.19 1.22 10.31
N LEU A 152 -15.05 2.55 10.32
CA LEU A 152 -16.15 3.45 10.58
C LEU A 152 -16.94 3.69 9.31
N GLU A 153 -18.26 3.79 9.42
CA GLU A 153 -19.16 4.08 8.29
C GLU A 153 -19.11 5.56 7.86
N GLN A 154 -18.70 6.43 8.77
CA GLN A 154 -18.56 7.85 8.54
C GLN A 154 -17.22 8.35 9.08
N PRO A 155 -16.66 9.40 8.45
CA PRO A 155 -15.48 10.06 8.99
C PRO A 155 -15.72 10.52 10.42
N PRO A 156 -14.74 10.39 11.34
CA PRO A 156 -14.87 10.97 12.66
C PRO A 156 -14.97 12.49 12.57
N ILE A 157 -15.85 13.10 13.35
CA ILE A 157 -16.06 14.55 13.38
C ILE A 157 -14.78 15.27 13.82
N ILE A 158 -14.05 14.64 14.73
CA ILE A 158 -12.80 15.17 15.28
C ILE A 158 -11.75 14.07 15.17
N THR A 159 -10.65 14.39 14.49
CA THR A 159 -9.45 13.55 14.43
C THR A 159 -8.61 13.77 15.68
N ARG A 160 -7.80 12.77 16.05
CA ARG A 160 -7.00 12.80 17.29
C ARG A 160 -5.88 13.83 17.30
N ASP A 161 -5.50 14.31 16.14
CA ASP A 161 -4.50 15.38 15.96
C ASP A 161 -5.10 16.79 16.08
N THR A 162 -6.43 16.89 16.20
CA THR A 162 -7.09 18.20 16.42
C THR A 162 -6.81 18.67 17.82
N SER A 163 -6.18 19.85 17.94
CA SER A 163 -5.96 20.50 19.22
C SER A 163 -7.27 21.12 19.73
N GLY A 164 -7.55 20.96 21.03
CA GLY A 164 -8.74 21.52 21.66
C GLY A 164 -9.22 20.71 22.85
N LYS A 165 -10.28 21.19 23.49
CA LYS A 165 -10.99 20.49 24.57
C LYS A 165 -12.33 20.01 24.04
N GLN A 166 -12.67 18.77 24.31
CA GLN A 166 -13.96 18.20 23.98
C GLN A 166 -14.95 18.44 25.11
N PHE A 167 -16.15 18.90 24.76
CA PHE A 167 -17.25 19.10 25.68
C PHE A 167 -18.46 18.31 25.20
N VAL A 168 -19.19 17.70 26.10
CA VAL A 168 -20.48 17.07 25.84
C VAL A 168 -21.56 18.03 26.30
N LEU A 169 -22.42 18.45 25.39
CA LEU A 169 -23.56 19.31 25.67
C LEU A 169 -24.82 18.46 25.63
N HIS A 170 -25.68 18.61 26.65
CA HIS A 170 -26.99 17.96 26.71
C HIS A 170 -28.06 19.02 26.49
N ALA A 171 -28.93 18.79 25.50
CA ALA A 171 -30.07 19.64 25.19
C ALA A 171 -31.30 18.80 24.97
N ALA A 172 -32.47 19.37 25.26
CA ALA A 172 -33.73 18.70 25.01
C ALA A 172 -34.09 18.59 23.54
N ASP A 173 -33.56 19.54 22.72
CA ASP A 173 -33.71 19.59 21.28
C ASP A 173 -32.45 20.20 20.67
N LEU A 174 -32.01 19.68 19.53
CA LEU A 174 -30.85 20.19 18.79
C LEU A 174 -31.22 21.39 17.91
N GLY A 175 -32.48 21.67 17.66
CA GLY A 175 -32.93 22.73 16.79
C GLY A 175 -32.36 22.60 15.38
N SER A 176 -31.63 23.62 14.94
CA SER A 176 -30.95 23.64 13.64
C SER A 176 -29.49 23.10 13.66
N LEU A 177 -29.04 22.56 14.79
CA LEU A 177 -27.71 22.00 14.89
C LEU A 177 -27.68 20.60 14.27
N ASP A 178 -26.69 20.39 13.43
CA ASP A 178 -26.38 19.10 12.82
C ASP A 178 -24.92 18.75 13.04
N ILE A 179 -24.54 17.51 12.71
CA ILE A 179 -23.15 17.04 12.79
C ILE A 179 -22.25 17.97 11.96
N GLY A 180 -21.24 18.56 12.60
CA GLY A 180 -20.32 19.50 11.96
C GLY A 180 -20.78 20.96 11.97
N SER A 181 -21.92 21.29 12.59
CA SER A 181 -22.34 22.69 12.76
C SER A 181 -21.34 23.48 13.61
N PRO A 182 -20.81 24.62 13.12
CA PRO A 182 -19.90 25.44 13.90
C PRO A 182 -20.61 26.14 15.04
N VAL A 183 -20.00 26.12 16.23
CA VAL A 183 -20.48 26.85 17.40
C VAL A 183 -19.53 28.00 17.70
N PHE A 184 -20.03 29.22 17.68
CA PHE A 184 -19.22 30.43 17.94
C PHE A 184 -19.58 30.99 19.31
N PHE A 185 -18.57 31.44 20.02
CA PHE A 185 -18.72 32.17 21.27
C PHE A 185 -18.29 33.62 21.07
N ARG A 186 -19.17 34.55 21.28
CA ARG A 186 -18.96 36.01 21.15
C ARG A 186 -18.26 36.41 19.86
N ARG A 187 -19.05 36.72 18.87
CA ARG A 187 -18.65 37.48 17.67
C ARG A 187 -19.14 38.89 17.78
#